data_f37e324171069d59873c2e968bf53bd9
#
_entry.id   f37e324171069d59873c2e968bf53bd9
#
_cell.length_a   1.000
_cell.length_b   1.000
_cell.length_c   1.000
_cell.angle_alpha   90.00
_cell.angle_beta   90.00
_cell.angle_gamma   90.00
#
_symmetry.space_group_name_H-M   'P 1'
#
loop_
_entity.id
_entity.type
_entity.pdbx_description
1 polymer ?
#
loop_
_entity_poly.entity_id
_entity_poly.type
_entity_poly.pdbx_seq_one_letter_code
_entity_poly.pdbx_strand_id
1 'polypeptide(L)'
;MEGNARTRAMPTKRTSKQMEEKTTILIICEGQKTEPNYFNKLKEKYHLSNIIIPRNTKPSPSSVVKVATEKLKEYELNINNSIIYCVFDRDEHKDIDMAFDRIQAKNFIPILSSRCFEIWYLLHFEYTARVFNSYDEIKNELKQKPNLSNYDKEPDDYTKFLNDENINLAIKNAKKLQEHCKDILEYDTQIEFLRKICKQNLTFTNVDLIVEKIRELSKNSNV
;
A
#
# COMPACT_ATOMS: atom_id res chain seq x y z
N MET A 1 -9.89 -50.84 60.12
CA MET A 1 -9.02 -50.62 58.91
C MET A 1 -9.80 -49.86 57.90
N GLU A 2 -9.67 -48.55 57.87
CA GLU A 2 -10.41 -47.68 56.95
C GLU A 2 -9.51 -47.36 55.74
N GLY A 3 -9.96 -47.78 54.58
CA GLY A 3 -9.25 -47.57 53.31
C GLY A 3 -9.56 -46.19 52.70
N ASN A 4 -8.56 -45.34 52.67
CA ASN A 4 -8.60 -44.01 52.07
C ASN A 4 -8.62 -44.09 50.54
N ALA A 5 -9.77 -43.87 49.94
CA ALA A 5 -9.94 -43.74 48.47
C ALA A 5 -9.45 -42.36 48.02
N ARG A 6 -8.27 -42.31 47.40
CA ARG A 6 -7.76 -41.09 46.72
C ARG A 6 -8.55 -40.85 45.41
N THR A 7 -9.41 -39.85 45.42
CA THR A 7 -10.07 -39.36 44.21
C THR A 7 -9.05 -38.70 43.31
N ARG A 8 -8.82 -39.28 42.14
CA ARG A 8 -7.95 -38.73 41.09
C ARG A 8 -8.67 -37.60 40.39
N ALA A 9 -8.23 -36.35 40.56
CA ALA A 9 -8.77 -35.20 39.83
C ALA A 9 -8.53 -35.39 38.34
N MET A 10 -9.58 -35.23 37.53
CA MET A 10 -9.51 -35.23 36.08
C MET A 10 -8.76 -33.98 35.60
N PRO A 11 -7.91 -34.10 34.53
CA PRO A 11 -7.23 -32.96 33.98
C PRO A 11 -8.24 -32.04 33.31
N THR A 12 -8.29 -30.79 33.74
CA THR A 12 -9.06 -29.71 33.10
C THR A 12 -8.57 -29.55 31.67
N LYS A 13 -9.50 -29.69 30.69
CA LYS A 13 -9.28 -29.37 29.28
C LYS A 13 -8.75 -27.94 29.21
N ARG A 14 -7.50 -27.77 28.77
CA ARG A 14 -6.99 -26.45 28.33
C ARG A 14 -7.86 -25.98 27.16
N THR A 15 -8.66 -24.96 27.36
CA THR A 15 -9.29 -24.22 26.30
C THR A 15 -8.18 -23.58 25.47
N SER A 16 -7.95 -24.07 24.27
CA SER A 16 -7.09 -23.42 23.29
C SER A 16 -7.70 -22.06 23.03
N LYS A 17 -6.99 -20.99 23.46
CA LYS A 17 -7.33 -19.64 23.06
C LYS A 17 -7.26 -19.64 21.52
N GLN A 18 -8.38 -19.48 20.86
CA GLN A 18 -8.44 -19.36 19.40
C GLN A 18 -7.60 -18.11 19.07
N MET A 19 -6.40 -18.33 18.48
CA MET A 19 -5.60 -17.21 17.97
C MET A 19 -6.41 -16.59 16.84
N GLU A 20 -6.82 -15.33 17.02
CA GLU A 20 -7.39 -14.57 15.94
C GLU A 20 -6.38 -14.53 14.78
N GLU A 21 -6.78 -15.05 13.63
CA GLU A 21 -5.93 -15.00 12.43
C GLU A 21 -5.67 -13.54 12.08
N LYS A 22 -4.41 -13.13 12.15
CA LYS A 22 -4.00 -11.76 11.81
C LYS A 22 -4.28 -11.51 10.33
N THR A 23 -4.98 -10.42 10.04
CA THR A 23 -5.19 -9.96 8.65
C THR A 23 -3.85 -9.83 7.94
N THR A 24 -3.70 -10.51 6.80
CA THR A 24 -2.50 -10.42 5.96
C THR A 24 -2.66 -9.34 4.91
N ILE A 25 -1.63 -8.53 4.72
CA ILE A 25 -1.58 -7.54 3.62
C ILE A 25 -0.62 -8.07 2.55
N LEU A 26 -1.12 -8.18 1.31
CA LEU A 26 -0.33 -8.46 0.13
C LEU A 26 -0.25 -7.20 -0.72
N ILE A 27 0.97 -6.69 -0.95
CA ILE A 27 1.22 -5.48 -1.76
C ILE A 27 2.02 -5.91 -2.98
N ILE A 28 1.43 -5.79 -4.17
CA ILE A 28 2.12 -6.06 -5.44
C ILE A 28 2.37 -4.73 -6.12
N CYS A 29 3.65 -4.41 -6.32
CA CYS A 29 4.09 -3.18 -6.98
C CYS A 29 4.43 -3.43 -8.45
N GLU A 30 4.18 -2.46 -9.30
CA GLU A 30 4.63 -2.46 -10.69
C GLU A 30 6.15 -2.24 -10.75
N GLY A 31 6.65 -1.25 -10.02
CA GLY A 31 8.07 -0.95 -9.95
C GLY A 31 8.85 -1.98 -9.13
N GLN A 32 10.16 -2.02 -9.40
CA GLN A 32 11.08 -2.99 -8.78
C GLN A 32 11.88 -2.40 -7.61
N LYS A 33 11.87 -1.07 -7.44
CA LYS A 33 12.69 -0.36 -6.45
C LYS A 33 11.88 0.57 -5.57
N THR A 34 11.39 1.68 -6.11
CA THR A 34 10.82 2.81 -5.34
C THR A 34 9.71 2.35 -4.40
N GLU A 35 8.64 1.76 -4.92
CA GLU A 35 7.47 1.36 -4.16
C GLU A 35 7.78 0.20 -3.20
N PRO A 36 8.42 -0.92 -3.66
CA PRO A 36 8.75 -2.01 -2.74
C PRO A 36 9.68 -1.59 -1.61
N ASN A 37 10.67 -0.75 -1.88
CA ASN A 37 11.60 -0.25 -0.86
C ASN A 37 10.86 0.62 0.16
N TYR A 38 10.01 1.54 -0.30
CA TYR A 38 9.17 2.35 0.59
C TYR A 38 8.33 1.50 1.53
N PHE A 39 7.56 0.56 1.01
CA PHE A 39 6.69 -0.28 1.83
C PHE A 39 7.46 -1.25 2.74
N ASN A 40 8.63 -1.77 2.29
CA ASN A 40 9.49 -2.58 3.15
C ASN A 40 10.04 -1.76 4.32
N LYS A 41 10.49 -0.53 4.09
CA LYS A 41 10.94 0.37 5.16
C LYS A 41 9.82 0.74 6.12
N LEU A 42 8.61 0.93 5.61
CA LEU A 42 7.44 1.18 6.44
C LEU A 42 7.07 -0.05 7.29
N LYS A 43 7.12 -1.25 6.70
CA LYS A 43 6.94 -2.53 7.40
C LYS A 43 7.97 -2.72 8.52
N GLU A 44 9.25 -2.43 8.24
CA GLU A 44 10.34 -2.44 9.23
C GLU A 44 10.08 -1.46 10.37
N LYS A 45 9.71 -0.20 10.05
CA LYS A 45 9.40 0.85 11.02
C LYS A 45 8.31 0.44 12.01
N TYR A 46 7.26 -0.23 11.53
CA TYR A 46 6.11 -0.64 12.35
C TYR A 46 6.19 -2.08 12.85
N HIS A 47 7.30 -2.80 12.62
CA HIS A 47 7.55 -4.18 13.09
C HIS A 47 6.43 -5.17 12.73
N LEU A 48 5.88 -5.07 11.52
CA LEU A 48 4.77 -5.92 11.07
C LEU A 48 5.26 -7.12 10.24
N SER A 49 4.94 -8.34 10.68
CA SER A 49 5.30 -9.59 9.97
C SER A 49 4.26 -10.03 8.95
N ASN A 50 3.01 -9.58 9.09
CA ASN A 50 1.87 -9.97 8.25
C ASN A 50 1.71 -9.12 6.98
N ILE A 51 2.77 -8.42 6.54
CA ILE A 51 2.82 -7.70 5.26
C ILE A 51 3.78 -8.42 4.33
N ILE A 52 3.29 -8.79 3.15
CA ILE A 52 4.04 -9.51 2.12
C ILE A 52 4.19 -8.59 0.89
N ILE A 53 5.42 -8.36 0.46
CA ILE A 53 5.76 -7.49 -0.67
C ILE A 53 6.66 -8.28 -1.62
N PRO A 54 6.10 -9.15 -2.47
CA PRO A 54 6.90 -9.97 -3.37
C PRO A 54 7.44 -9.13 -4.54
N ARG A 55 8.59 -9.53 -5.05
CA ARG A 55 9.14 -8.91 -6.26
C ARG A 55 8.27 -9.22 -7.48
N ASN A 56 7.95 -8.19 -8.24
CA ASN A 56 7.36 -8.31 -9.56
C ASN A 56 8.46 -8.14 -10.62
N THR A 57 8.54 -9.07 -11.55
CA THR A 57 9.57 -9.06 -12.62
C THR A 57 9.01 -8.55 -13.95
N LYS A 58 7.72 -8.30 -14.03
CA LYS A 58 7.02 -7.86 -15.25
C LYS A 58 6.31 -6.53 -14.98
N PRO A 59 6.93 -5.39 -15.32
CA PRO A 59 6.34 -4.08 -15.07
C PRO A 59 5.20 -3.79 -16.06
N SER A 60 3.97 -4.00 -15.66
CA SER A 60 2.76 -3.47 -16.31
C SER A 60 1.56 -3.59 -15.38
N PRO A 61 0.55 -2.72 -15.48
CA PRO A 61 -0.65 -2.77 -14.63
C PRO A 61 -1.35 -4.13 -14.66
N SER A 62 -1.51 -4.74 -15.83
CA SER A 62 -2.16 -6.06 -15.94
C SER A 62 -1.31 -7.19 -15.35
N SER A 63 0.03 -7.07 -15.38
CA SER A 63 0.91 -8.05 -14.75
C SER A 63 0.86 -7.99 -13.23
N VAL A 64 0.69 -6.81 -12.64
CA VAL A 64 0.51 -6.63 -11.18
C VAL A 64 -0.68 -7.48 -10.71
N VAL A 65 -1.83 -7.40 -11.40
CA VAL A 65 -3.03 -8.18 -11.05
C VAL A 65 -2.81 -9.69 -11.21
N LYS A 66 -2.08 -10.08 -12.27
CA LYS A 66 -1.74 -11.49 -12.49
C LYS A 66 -0.87 -12.01 -11.36
N VAL A 67 0.21 -11.29 -11.02
CA VAL A 67 1.14 -11.67 -9.94
C VAL A 67 0.40 -11.70 -8.60
N ALA A 68 -0.49 -10.75 -8.31
CA ALA A 68 -1.32 -10.76 -7.10
C ALA A 68 -2.14 -12.07 -7.00
N THR A 69 -2.74 -12.49 -8.11
CA THR A 69 -3.52 -13.73 -8.16
C THR A 69 -2.66 -14.99 -7.98
N GLU A 70 -1.46 -15.00 -8.56
CA GLU A 70 -0.50 -16.09 -8.43
C GLU A 70 0.03 -16.20 -7.00
N LYS A 71 0.38 -15.06 -6.39
CA LYS A 71 0.93 -15.01 -5.01
C LYS A 71 -0.13 -15.35 -3.96
N LEU A 72 -1.40 -15.01 -4.16
CA LEU A 72 -2.49 -15.47 -3.29
C LEU A 72 -2.53 -17.00 -3.21
N LYS A 73 -2.35 -17.68 -4.35
CA LYS A 73 -2.34 -19.14 -4.40
C LYS A 73 -1.04 -19.71 -3.84
N GLU A 74 0.11 -19.16 -4.21
CA GLU A 74 1.42 -19.62 -3.78
C GLU A 74 1.60 -19.55 -2.25
N TYR A 75 1.07 -18.50 -1.64
CA TYR A 75 1.15 -18.31 -0.18
C TYR A 75 -0.06 -18.86 0.56
N GLU A 76 -0.98 -19.55 -0.13
CA GLU A 76 -2.21 -20.12 0.44
C GLU A 76 -3.02 -19.12 1.27
N LEU A 77 -3.05 -17.85 0.81
CA LEU A 77 -3.72 -16.78 1.54
C LEU A 77 -5.24 -16.88 1.40
N ASN A 78 -5.93 -16.79 2.53
CA ASN A 78 -7.39 -16.71 2.54
C ASN A 78 -7.83 -15.30 2.12
N ILE A 79 -8.54 -15.19 1.00
CA ILE A 79 -9.04 -13.92 0.46
C ILE A 79 -9.93 -13.15 1.45
N ASN A 80 -10.67 -13.87 2.32
CA ASN A 80 -11.56 -13.24 3.30
C ASN A 80 -10.80 -12.64 4.50
N ASN A 81 -9.55 -13.05 4.70
CA ASN A 81 -8.67 -12.56 5.77
C ASN A 81 -7.40 -11.90 5.22
N SER A 82 -7.43 -11.47 3.97
CA SER A 82 -6.31 -10.83 3.31
C SER A 82 -6.75 -9.56 2.57
N ILE A 83 -5.92 -8.54 2.63
CA ILE A 83 -6.11 -7.31 1.87
C ILE A 83 -5.06 -7.28 0.76
N ILE A 84 -5.49 -7.16 -0.49
CA ILE A 84 -4.63 -7.21 -1.65
C ILE A 84 -4.60 -5.84 -2.32
N TYR A 85 -3.44 -5.21 -2.28
CA TYR A 85 -3.18 -3.94 -2.95
C TYR A 85 -2.40 -4.18 -4.25
N CYS A 86 -2.90 -3.60 -5.33
CA CYS A 86 -2.25 -3.57 -6.64
C CYS A 86 -1.74 -2.14 -6.87
N VAL A 87 -0.44 -1.94 -6.76
CA VAL A 87 0.21 -0.62 -6.85
C VAL A 87 0.83 -0.44 -8.23
N PHE A 88 0.45 0.63 -8.91
CA PHE A 88 0.98 0.96 -10.24
C PHE A 88 0.91 2.46 -10.52
N ASP A 89 1.74 2.87 -11.44
CA ASP A 89 1.83 4.24 -11.90
C ASP A 89 0.88 4.48 -13.09
N ARG A 90 0.48 5.73 -13.25
CA ARG A 90 -0.18 6.15 -14.48
C ARG A 90 0.87 6.44 -15.54
N ASP A 91 1.49 5.41 -16.05
CA ASP A 91 2.27 5.52 -17.28
C ASP A 91 1.38 5.39 -18.53
N GLU A 92 1.93 5.60 -19.71
CA GLU A 92 1.22 5.49 -21.00
C GLU A 92 0.90 4.02 -21.35
N HIS A 93 0.63 3.18 -20.34
CA HIS A 93 0.30 1.78 -20.52
C HIS A 93 -1.12 1.61 -21.07
N LYS A 94 -1.20 0.98 -22.24
CA LYS A 94 -2.49 0.70 -22.92
C LYS A 94 -3.36 -0.33 -22.18
N ASP A 95 -2.82 -1.04 -21.19
CA ASP A 95 -3.50 -2.12 -20.46
C ASP A 95 -4.06 -1.72 -19.09
N ILE A 96 -3.98 -0.43 -18.73
CA ILE A 96 -4.44 0.07 -17.43
C ILE A 96 -5.95 -0.15 -17.22
N ASP A 97 -6.75 0.05 -18.27
CA ASP A 97 -8.20 -0.19 -18.21
C ASP A 97 -8.51 -1.66 -17.97
N MET A 98 -7.77 -2.57 -18.61
CA MET A 98 -7.90 -4.01 -18.38
C MET A 98 -7.47 -4.41 -16.96
N ALA A 99 -6.45 -3.74 -16.41
CA ALA A 99 -6.03 -3.95 -15.03
C ALA A 99 -7.16 -3.56 -14.05
N PHE A 100 -7.81 -2.42 -14.26
CA PHE A 100 -8.94 -1.99 -13.43
C PHE A 100 -10.12 -2.97 -13.48
N ASP A 101 -10.49 -3.47 -14.68
CA ASP A 101 -11.54 -4.50 -14.81
C ASP A 101 -11.22 -5.75 -14.00
N ARG A 102 -9.98 -6.23 -14.10
CA ARG A 102 -9.53 -7.43 -13.36
C ARG A 102 -9.47 -7.22 -11.85
N ILE A 103 -9.03 -6.03 -11.40
CA ILE A 103 -8.99 -5.63 -9.99
C ILE A 103 -10.40 -5.66 -9.41
N GLN A 104 -11.37 -5.04 -10.11
CA GLN A 104 -12.77 -5.03 -9.71
C GLN A 104 -13.36 -6.44 -9.63
N ALA A 105 -13.13 -7.27 -10.65
CA ALA A 105 -13.62 -8.64 -10.69
C ALA A 105 -13.06 -9.54 -9.56
N LYS A 106 -11.91 -9.19 -8.99
CA LYS A 106 -11.24 -9.95 -7.93
C LYS A 106 -11.39 -9.30 -6.55
N ASN A 107 -12.06 -8.18 -6.46
CA ASN A 107 -12.18 -7.38 -5.23
C ASN A 107 -10.81 -7.01 -4.62
N PHE A 108 -9.80 -6.74 -5.47
CA PHE A 108 -8.52 -6.18 -5.06
C PHE A 108 -8.62 -4.66 -4.93
N ILE A 109 -7.67 -4.05 -4.28
CA ILE A 109 -7.65 -2.60 -4.07
C ILE A 109 -6.62 -1.96 -5.00
N PRO A 110 -7.04 -1.10 -5.95
CA PRO A 110 -6.12 -0.37 -6.81
C PRO A 110 -5.47 0.78 -6.05
N ILE A 111 -4.15 0.85 -6.14
CA ILE A 111 -3.35 1.98 -5.67
C ILE A 111 -2.68 2.59 -6.88
N LEU A 112 -3.09 3.80 -7.19
CA LEU A 112 -2.64 4.55 -8.35
C LEU A 112 -1.83 5.76 -7.92
N SER A 113 -0.70 5.99 -8.58
CA SER A 113 0.00 7.28 -8.54
C SER A 113 0.05 7.87 -9.95
N SER A 114 -0.41 9.07 -10.10
CA SER A 114 -0.41 9.80 -11.36
C SER A 114 0.43 11.08 -11.20
N ARG A 115 1.54 11.23 -11.83
CA ARG A 115 2.19 10.50 -12.94
C ARG A 115 2.93 9.22 -12.48
N CYS A 116 3.62 9.25 -11.34
CA CYS A 116 4.43 8.18 -10.79
C CYS A 116 4.41 8.21 -9.26
N PHE A 117 4.94 7.16 -8.63
CA PHE A 117 4.96 7.00 -7.18
C PHE A 117 5.65 8.16 -6.44
N GLU A 118 6.57 8.84 -7.09
CA GLU A 118 7.30 9.97 -6.55
C GLU A 118 6.40 11.17 -6.18
N ILE A 119 5.16 11.25 -6.70
CA ILE A 119 4.16 12.20 -6.20
C ILE A 119 3.90 11.97 -4.71
N TRP A 120 3.79 10.70 -4.28
CA TRP A 120 3.66 10.37 -2.88
C TRP A 120 4.83 10.89 -2.04
N TYR A 121 6.06 10.83 -2.58
CA TYR A 121 7.24 11.38 -1.89
C TYR A 121 7.18 12.90 -1.76
N LEU A 122 6.75 13.63 -2.77
CA LEU A 122 6.56 15.09 -2.68
C LEU A 122 5.57 15.47 -1.59
N LEU A 123 4.49 14.70 -1.43
CA LEU A 123 3.46 14.98 -0.44
C LEU A 123 3.95 14.84 1.02
N HIS A 124 5.11 14.22 1.26
CA HIS A 124 5.76 14.23 2.58
C HIS A 124 6.31 15.61 2.98
N PHE A 125 6.44 16.53 2.03
CA PHE A 125 7.03 17.86 2.26
C PHE A 125 6.03 18.98 2.01
N GLU A 126 5.20 18.85 1.00
CA GLU A 126 4.28 19.90 0.59
C GLU A 126 3.06 19.35 -0.15
N TYR A 127 1.98 20.12 -0.14
CA TYR A 127 0.83 19.88 -0.99
C TYR A 127 1.11 20.36 -2.41
N THR A 128 0.80 19.53 -3.40
CA THR A 128 0.81 19.92 -4.81
C THR A 128 -0.32 19.25 -5.57
N ALA A 129 -1.01 20.03 -6.41
CA ALA A 129 -1.94 19.57 -7.44
C ALA A 129 -1.45 19.94 -8.84
N ARG A 130 -0.18 20.41 -8.94
CA ARG A 130 0.44 20.75 -10.22
C ARG A 130 0.54 19.51 -11.09
N VAL A 131 0.16 19.64 -12.35
CA VAL A 131 0.36 18.61 -13.36
C VAL A 131 1.84 18.57 -13.74
N PHE A 132 2.43 17.38 -13.67
CA PHE A 132 3.80 17.12 -14.09
C PHE A 132 3.80 16.42 -15.44
N ASN A 133 4.61 16.90 -16.37
CA ASN A 133 4.67 16.37 -17.73
C ASN A 133 5.64 15.19 -17.88
N SER A 134 6.60 15.07 -16.95
CA SER A 134 7.61 14.01 -16.97
C SER A 134 8.02 13.57 -15.57
N TYR A 135 8.60 12.37 -15.48
CA TYR A 135 9.29 11.89 -14.28
C TYR A 135 10.42 12.83 -13.85
N ASP A 136 11.17 13.38 -14.81
CA ASP A 136 12.31 14.24 -14.50
C ASP A 136 11.90 15.56 -13.81
N GLU A 137 10.72 16.12 -14.14
CA GLU A 137 10.19 17.27 -13.42
C GLU A 137 9.98 16.94 -11.93
N ILE A 138 9.37 15.80 -11.63
CA ILE A 138 9.11 15.36 -10.26
C ILE A 138 10.43 15.06 -9.53
N LYS A 139 11.35 14.36 -10.20
CA LYS A 139 12.68 14.05 -9.66
C LYS A 139 13.47 15.31 -9.32
N ASN A 140 13.42 16.33 -10.15
CA ASN A 140 14.08 17.62 -9.91
C ASN A 140 13.48 18.38 -8.72
N GLU A 141 12.16 18.34 -8.55
CA GLU A 141 11.48 18.87 -7.37
C GLU A 141 11.90 18.12 -6.09
N LEU A 142 11.95 16.79 -6.14
CA LEU A 142 12.37 15.96 -5.02
C LEU A 142 13.80 16.28 -4.58
N LYS A 143 14.74 16.48 -5.52
CA LYS A 143 16.13 16.82 -5.21
C LYS A 143 16.30 18.13 -4.45
N GLN A 144 15.30 18.99 -4.46
CA GLN A 144 15.30 20.23 -3.68
C GLN A 144 14.81 20.04 -2.23
N LYS A 145 14.27 18.84 -1.91
CA LYS A 145 13.74 18.56 -0.57
C LYS A 145 14.84 18.04 0.36
N PRO A 146 14.68 18.26 1.67
CA PRO A 146 15.62 17.75 2.68
C PRO A 146 15.79 16.22 2.57
N ASN A 147 17.04 15.75 2.66
CA ASN A 147 17.42 14.34 2.58
C ASN A 147 17.11 13.63 1.23
N LEU A 148 16.88 14.40 0.16
CA LEU A 148 16.61 13.91 -1.19
C LEU A 148 17.52 14.54 -2.26
N SER A 149 18.60 15.25 -1.87
CA SER A 149 19.48 15.93 -2.82
C SER A 149 20.12 15.01 -3.86
N ASN A 150 20.39 13.75 -3.47
CA ASN A 150 20.94 12.72 -4.36
C ASN A 150 19.89 11.71 -4.83
N TYR A 151 18.59 12.07 -4.75
CA TYR A 151 17.52 11.14 -5.07
C TYR A 151 17.69 10.49 -6.44
N ASP A 152 17.75 9.16 -6.43
CA ASP A 152 17.74 8.30 -7.61
C ASP A 152 16.98 7.00 -7.31
N LYS A 153 15.66 7.07 -7.29
CA LYS A 153 14.71 6.00 -6.92
C LYS A 153 14.61 5.68 -5.43
N GLU A 154 15.47 6.25 -4.59
CA GLU A 154 15.46 6.07 -3.13
C GLU A 154 15.85 7.38 -2.42
N PRO A 155 15.30 7.67 -1.22
CA PRO A 155 15.80 8.73 -0.34
C PRO A 155 17.23 8.45 0.13
N ASP A 156 18.00 9.51 0.38
CA ASP A 156 19.34 9.40 0.95
C ASP A 156 19.33 8.75 2.34
N ASP A 157 18.27 9.00 3.12
CA ASP A 157 18.09 8.45 4.46
C ASP A 157 16.59 8.19 4.74
N TYR A 158 16.17 6.94 4.66
CA TYR A 158 14.81 6.55 4.96
C TYR A 158 14.37 6.84 6.40
N THR A 159 15.29 6.83 7.37
CA THR A 159 14.94 7.08 8.78
C THR A 159 14.49 8.52 8.99
N LYS A 160 15.13 9.47 8.32
CA LYS A 160 14.75 10.88 8.33
C LYS A 160 13.53 11.17 7.45
N PHE A 161 13.40 10.45 6.33
CA PHE A 161 12.29 10.61 5.41
C PHE A 161 10.97 10.06 6.00
N LEU A 162 10.99 8.85 6.57
CA LEU A 162 9.82 8.15 7.12
C LEU A 162 9.60 8.45 8.62
N ASN A 163 9.82 9.67 9.09
CA ASN A 163 9.38 10.07 10.43
C ASN A 163 7.85 10.28 10.47
N ASP A 164 7.26 10.23 11.67
CA ASP A 164 5.80 10.29 11.80
C ASP A 164 5.20 11.63 11.39
N GLU A 165 5.94 12.73 11.50
CA GLU A 165 5.51 14.06 11.06
C GLU A 165 5.37 14.10 9.54
N ASN A 166 6.39 13.65 8.80
CA ASN A 166 6.36 13.58 7.34
C ASN A 166 5.25 12.63 6.84
N ILE A 167 5.09 11.46 7.48
CA ILE A 167 4.03 10.52 7.12
C ILE A 167 2.64 11.14 7.34
N ASN A 168 2.42 11.83 8.47
CA ASN A 168 1.16 12.52 8.73
C ASN A 168 0.88 13.62 7.70
N LEU A 169 1.91 14.37 7.34
CA LEU A 169 1.82 15.41 6.31
C LEU A 169 1.47 14.81 4.95
N ALA A 170 2.12 13.70 4.55
CA ALA A 170 1.83 13.01 3.31
C ALA A 170 0.37 12.53 3.24
N ILE A 171 -0.13 11.88 4.29
CA ILE A 171 -1.54 11.45 4.38
C ILE A 171 -2.49 12.65 4.24
N LYS A 172 -2.24 13.74 4.98
CA LYS A 172 -3.07 14.96 4.91
C LYS A 172 -3.08 15.55 3.50
N ASN A 173 -1.91 15.65 2.88
CA ASN A 173 -1.76 16.22 1.55
C ASN A 173 -2.39 15.33 0.46
N ALA A 174 -2.27 14.00 0.59
CA ALA A 174 -2.90 13.07 -0.34
C ALA A 174 -4.43 13.16 -0.26
N LYS A 175 -5.00 13.20 0.93
CA LYS A 175 -6.45 13.38 1.11
C LYS A 175 -6.94 14.70 0.50
N LYS A 176 -6.21 15.79 0.73
CA LYS A 176 -6.51 17.09 0.11
C LYS A 176 -6.44 17.03 -1.41
N LEU A 177 -5.46 16.31 -1.97
CA LEU A 177 -5.30 16.13 -3.40
C LEU A 177 -6.45 15.29 -3.99
N GLN A 178 -6.86 14.23 -3.28
CA GLN A 178 -8.01 13.40 -3.66
C GLN A 178 -9.31 14.21 -3.67
N GLU A 179 -9.56 15.02 -2.65
CA GLU A 179 -10.74 15.92 -2.62
C GLU A 179 -10.71 16.92 -3.79
N HIS A 180 -9.56 17.55 -4.05
CA HIS A 180 -9.42 18.43 -5.23
C HIS A 180 -9.79 17.72 -6.54
N CYS A 181 -9.36 16.45 -6.71
CA CYS A 181 -9.73 15.67 -7.89
C CYS A 181 -11.24 15.32 -7.93
N LYS A 182 -11.86 15.06 -6.79
CA LYS A 182 -13.30 14.78 -6.67
C LYS A 182 -14.14 16.01 -7.04
N ASP A 183 -13.69 17.18 -6.64
CA ASP A 183 -14.40 18.44 -6.92
C ASP A 183 -14.46 18.77 -8.42
N ILE A 184 -13.55 18.24 -9.23
CA ILE A 184 -13.44 18.51 -10.66
C ILE A 184 -13.90 17.37 -11.56
N LEU A 185 -14.20 16.18 -10.98
CA LEU A 185 -14.60 14.99 -11.72
C LEU A 185 -15.96 14.49 -11.25
N GLU A 186 -16.87 14.27 -12.18
CA GLU A 186 -18.08 13.48 -11.95
C GLU A 186 -17.77 12.00 -12.14
N TYR A 187 -18.22 11.13 -11.22
CA TYR A 187 -18.01 9.67 -11.27
C TYR A 187 -19.02 8.93 -10.40
N ASP A 188 -19.39 7.71 -10.81
CA ASP A 188 -20.32 6.86 -10.07
C ASP A 188 -19.59 5.83 -9.19
N THR A 189 -18.39 5.40 -9.59
CA THR A 189 -17.62 4.39 -8.88
C THR A 189 -16.16 4.79 -8.71
N GLN A 190 -15.50 4.21 -7.70
CA GLN A 190 -14.07 4.45 -7.46
C GLN A 190 -13.21 4.07 -8.68
N ILE A 191 -13.54 3.00 -9.38
CA ILE A 191 -12.79 2.58 -10.58
C ILE A 191 -12.97 3.60 -11.70
N GLU A 192 -14.19 4.11 -11.92
CA GLU A 192 -14.43 5.17 -12.90
C GLU A 192 -13.66 6.43 -12.56
N PHE A 193 -13.64 6.81 -11.29
CA PHE A 193 -12.83 7.95 -10.81
C PHE A 193 -11.36 7.79 -11.21
N LEU A 194 -10.75 6.63 -10.89
CA LEU A 194 -9.35 6.37 -11.23
C LEU A 194 -9.10 6.38 -12.75
N ARG A 195 -10.04 5.85 -13.55
CA ARG A 195 -9.97 5.96 -15.02
C ARG A 195 -9.99 7.41 -15.51
N LYS A 196 -10.81 8.26 -14.91
CA LYS A 196 -10.88 9.69 -15.24
C LYS A 196 -9.59 10.41 -14.84
N ILE A 197 -9.01 10.11 -13.69
CA ILE A 197 -7.67 10.59 -13.29
C ILE A 197 -6.65 10.28 -14.40
N CYS A 198 -6.60 9.02 -14.85
CA CYS A 198 -5.69 8.62 -15.92
C CYS A 198 -5.94 9.37 -17.24
N LYS A 199 -7.19 9.48 -17.66
CA LYS A 199 -7.57 10.12 -18.93
C LYS A 199 -7.29 11.62 -18.96
N GLN A 200 -7.52 12.31 -17.84
CA GLN A 200 -7.34 13.76 -17.74
C GLN A 200 -5.93 14.16 -17.29
N ASN A 201 -5.03 13.21 -17.10
CA ASN A 201 -3.65 13.46 -16.66
C ASN A 201 -3.56 14.28 -15.35
N LEU A 202 -4.48 14.05 -14.41
CA LEU A 202 -4.46 14.74 -13.13
C LEU A 202 -3.38 14.18 -12.22
N THR A 203 -2.73 15.06 -11.47
CA THR A 203 -1.86 14.65 -10.38
C THR A 203 -2.70 14.01 -9.28
N PHE A 204 -2.32 12.80 -8.86
CA PHE A 204 -3.11 12.01 -7.92
C PHE A 204 -2.26 10.94 -7.25
N THR A 205 -2.60 10.58 -6.02
CA THR A 205 -2.18 9.32 -5.39
C THR A 205 -3.17 8.92 -4.29
N ASN A 206 -3.34 7.61 -4.08
CA ASN A 206 -4.07 7.03 -2.96
C ASN A 206 -3.21 6.02 -2.16
N VAL A 207 -1.90 6.23 -2.15
CA VAL A 207 -0.94 5.42 -1.35
C VAL A 207 -1.22 5.54 0.16
N ASP A 208 -1.81 6.63 0.60
CA ASP A 208 -2.27 6.83 1.98
C ASP A 208 -3.14 5.69 2.49
N LEU A 209 -3.95 5.04 1.64
CA LEU A 209 -4.78 3.89 2.02
C LEU A 209 -3.93 2.72 2.57
N ILE A 210 -2.80 2.41 1.94
CA ILE A 210 -1.88 1.37 2.45
C ILE A 210 -1.23 1.84 3.74
N VAL A 211 -0.74 3.08 3.78
CA VAL A 211 0.00 3.62 4.92
C VAL A 211 -0.88 3.70 6.16
N GLU A 212 -2.12 4.16 6.02
CA GLU A 212 -3.09 4.20 7.14
C GLU A 212 -3.42 2.78 7.62
N LYS A 213 -3.59 1.81 6.71
CA LYS A 213 -3.86 0.41 7.08
C LYS A 213 -2.68 -0.23 7.82
N ILE A 214 -1.45 0.02 7.37
CA ILE A 214 -0.24 -0.42 8.07
C ILE A 214 -0.19 0.16 9.49
N ARG A 215 -0.48 1.44 9.66
CA ARG A 215 -0.51 2.10 10.98
C ARG A 215 -1.63 1.60 11.88
N GLU A 216 -2.78 1.30 11.32
CA GLU A 216 -3.89 0.67 12.06
C GLU A 216 -3.47 -0.68 12.65
N LEU A 217 -2.87 -1.55 11.81
CA LEU A 217 -2.41 -2.86 12.25
C LEU A 217 -1.31 -2.79 13.32
N SER A 218 -0.42 -1.80 13.22
CA SER A 218 0.65 -1.62 14.22
C SER A 218 0.10 -1.28 15.61
N LYS A 219 -0.98 -0.51 15.69
CA LYS A 219 -1.64 -0.18 16.96
C LYS A 219 -2.28 -1.41 17.59
N ASN A 220 -2.89 -2.27 16.78
CA ASN A 220 -3.56 -3.49 17.24
C ASN A 220 -2.56 -4.62 17.63
N SER A 221 -1.30 -4.52 17.20
CA SER A 221 -0.25 -5.50 17.53
C SER A 221 0.46 -5.21 18.85
N ASN A 222 0.26 -4.01 19.43
CA ASN A 222 0.87 -3.56 20.69
C ASN A 222 -0.08 -3.68 21.89
N VAL A 223 -1.25 -4.29 21.72
CA VAL A 223 -2.23 -4.63 22.76
C VAL A 223 -2.23 -6.13 22.99
#